data_bd14ee654e3a369e0836a78dc08898fa
#
_entry.id   bd14ee654e3a369e0836a78dc08898fa
#
_cell.length_a   1.000
_cell.length_b   1.000
_cell.length_c   1.000
_cell.angle_alpha   90.00
_cell.angle_beta   90.00
_cell.angle_gamma   90.00
#
_symmetry.space_group_name_H-M   'P 1'
#
loop_
_entity.id
_entity.type
_entity.pdbx_description
1 polymer ?
#
loop_
_entity_poly.entity_id
_entity_poly.type
_entity_poly.pdbx_seq_one_letter_code
_entity_poly.pdbx_strand_id
1 'polypeptide(L)'
;MNIAWAKKRGNRVLMYGCGIGPVSSPGNRRAAGRIIDKYVDAITLRESHSARELQDMGVTHPKITVTADPALLLDPAPAEAVEAFLAAQGLDPARKHLLFVLRPWPGFEEKMPLFARAAEEYYETRGLVPVFFALEPKRDLPVAEATAALVSCPHHVIAAPHDGHLIVGMMGKMEAVVSMRLHALIFAAGLGVPLVGVVYDPKVSGFLDYLQETRYLDLETVAEDTLSALIDDALAQGVNGYSARRLRALAEENEQAARRLLEEAP
;
A
#
# COMPACT_ATOMS: atom_id res chain seq x y z
N MET A 1 18.80 0.95 -19.34
CA MET A 1 19.13 0.42 -20.68
C MET A 1 17.88 0.17 -21.51
N ASN A 2 16.82 -0.39 -20.98
CA ASN A 2 15.59 -0.73 -21.71
C ASN A 2 14.83 0.47 -22.29
N ILE A 3 14.70 1.58 -21.53
CA ILE A 3 13.99 2.80 -21.97
C ILE A 3 14.62 3.41 -23.23
N ALA A 4 15.95 3.63 -23.21
CA ALA A 4 16.67 4.19 -24.34
C ALA A 4 16.61 3.29 -25.60
N TRP A 5 16.61 1.98 -25.40
CA TRP A 5 16.47 1.00 -26.47
C TRP A 5 15.05 1.01 -27.09
N ALA A 6 14.02 1.07 -26.24
CA ALA A 6 12.63 1.19 -26.69
C ALA A 6 12.44 2.46 -27.54
N LYS A 7 12.95 3.59 -27.03
CA LYS A 7 12.86 4.88 -27.74
C LYS A 7 13.57 4.88 -29.09
N LYS A 8 14.76 4.27 -29.18
CA LYS A 8 15.50 4.13 -30.46
C LYS A 8 14.75 3.32 -31.53
N ARG A 9 13.77 2.49 -31.12
CA ARG A 9 12.91 1.72 -32.02
C ARG A 9 11.58 2.42 -32.35
N GLY A 10 11.46 3.69 -32.01
CA GLY A 10 10.25 4.48 -32.28
C GLY A 10 9.12 4.26 -31.28
N ASN A 11 9.34 3.50 -30.19
CA ASN A 11 8.30 3.29 -29.18
C ASN A 11 8.08 4.54 -28.33
N ARG A 12 6.84 4.75 -27.90
CA ARG A 12 6.49 5.69 -26.83
C ARG A 12 6.82 5.07 -25.48
N VAL A 13 7.23 5.91 -24.53
CA VAL A 13 7.61 5.49 -23.18
C VAL A 13 6.81 6.25 -22.15
N LEU A 14 5.98 5.54 -21.41
CA LEU A 14 5.21 6.05 -20.28
C LEU A 14 5.77 5.48 -18.97
N MET A 15 6.03 6.34 -18.01
CA MET A 15 6.16 5.95 -16.59
C MET A 15 4.78 6.06 -15.95
N TYR A 16 4.19 4.91 -15.59
CA TYR A 16 2.78 4.78 -15.24
C TYR A 16 2.59 4.64 -13.73
N GLY A 17 1.84 5.57 -13.11
CA GLY A 17 1.44 5.52 -11.70
C GLY A 17 2.60 5.34 -10.72
N CYS A 18 3.76 5.90 -11.03
CA CYS A 18 4.98 5.61 -10.28
C CYS A 18 5.27 6.62 -9.16
N GLY A 19 6.01 6.17 -8.14
CA GLY A 19 6.69 7.03 -7.17
C GLY A 19 8.16 7.20 -7.56
N ILE A 20 8.71 8.38 -7.33
CA ILE A 20 10.12 8.72 -7.60
C ILE A 20 10.84 9.02 -6.29
N GLY A 21 12.00 8.36 -6.12
CA GLY A 21 12.89 8.66 -5.01
C GLY A 21 12.65 7.85 -3.73
N PRO A 22 13.42 8.16 -2.68
CA PRO A 22 14.56 9.06 -2.74
C PRO A 22 15.76 8.47 -3.51
N VAL A 23 16.38 9.27 -4.37
CA VAL A 23 17.64 8.94 -5.03
C VAL A 23 18.77 9.72 -4.34
N SER A 24 19.44 9.09 -3.37
CA SER A 24 20.39 9.76 -2.47
C SER A 24 21.73 10.12 -3.13
N SER A 25 22.21 9.28 -4.06
CA SER A 25 23.50 9.51 -4.72
C SER A 25 23.41 10.62 -5.77
N PRO A 26 24.19 11.73 -5.65
CA PRO A 26 24.17 12.82 -6.63
C PRO A 26 24.49 12.40 -8.07
N GLY A 27 25.36 11.40 -8.23
CA GLY A 27 25.69 10.83 -9.54
C GLY A 27 24.52 10.08 -10.17
N ASN A 28 23.86 9.21 -9.39
CA ASN A 28 22.68 8.48 -9.83
C ASN A 28 21.51 9.42 -10.11
N ARG A 29 21.33 10.46 -9.28
CA ARG A 29 20.31 11.48 -9.43
C ARG A 29 20.43 12.19 -10.80
N ARG A 30 21.63 12.68 -11.13
CA ARG A 30 21.91 13.30 -12.44
C ARG A 30 21.75 12.35 -13.62
N ALA A 31 22.17 11.08 -13.45
CA ALA A 31 22.05 10.08 -14.50
C ALA A 31 20.58 9.71 -14.77
N ALA A 32 19.79 9.50 -13.70
CA ALA A 32 18.37 9.18 -13.80
C ALA A 32 17.61 10.35 -14.42
N GLY A 33 17.83 11.60 -13.96
CA GLY A 33 17.20 12.79 -14.53
C GLY A 33 17.42 12.90 -16.02
N ARG A 34 18.69 12.78 -16.47
CA ARG A 34 19.03 12.83 -17.91
C ARG A 34 18.37 11.71 -18.73
N ILE A 35 18.26 10.50 -18.17
CA ILE A 35 17.63 9.37 -18.88
C ILE A 35 16.12 9.59 -18.99
N ILE A 36 15.48 10.02 -17.91
CA ILE A 36 14.05 10.29 -17.88
C ILE A 36 13.73 11.45 -18.84
N ASP A 37 14.41 12.58 -18.70
CA ASP A 37 14.20 13.77 -19.52
C ASP A 37 14.37 13.49 -21.02
N LYS A 38 15.34 12.66 -21.39
CA LYS A 38 15.67 12.38 -22.80
C LYS A 38 14.76 11.32 -23.44
N TYR A 39 14.28 10.32 -22.67
CA TYR A 39 13.72 9.11 -23.26
C TYR A 39 12.29 8.79 -22.82
N VAL A 40 11.71 9.52 -21.87
CA VAL A 40 10.33 9.35 -21.44
C VAL A 40 9.45 10.38 -22.11
N ASP A 41 8.30 9.99 -22.62
CA ASP A 41 7.35 10.88 -23.29
C ASP A 41 6.33 11.45 -22.30
N ALA A 42 5.84 10.62 -21.37
CA ALA A 42 4.90 11.03 -20.35
C ALA A 42 5.15 10.30 -19.03
N ILE A 43 4.75 10.93 -17.94
CA ILE A 43 4.87 10.38 -16.58
C ILE A 43 3.56 10.64 -15.84
N THR A 44 2.97 9.59 -15.27
CA THR A 44 1.95 9.74 -14.25
C THR A 44 2.54 9.36 -12.89
N LEU A 45 2.29 10.20 -11.90
CA LEU A 45 2.86 10.07 -10.57
C LEU A 45 1.75 9.81 -9.55
N ARG A 46 1.97 8.87 -8.64
CA ARG A 46 0.99 8.51 -7.63
C ARG A 46 0.91 9.50 -6.45
N GLU A 47 1.86 10.43 -6.33
CA GLU A 47 1.87 11.47 -5.31
C GLU A 47 2.69 12.69 -5.77
N SER A 48 2.40 13.86 -5.15
CA SER A 48 3.00 15.14 -5.54
C SER A 48 4.48 15.30 -5.17
N HIS A 49 4.97 14.54 -4.16
CA HIS A 49 6.39 14.59 -3.79
C HIS A 49 7.29 14.14 -4.93
N SER A 50 6.89 13.13 -5.67
CA SER A 50 7.62 12.63 -6.85
C SER A 50 7.77 13.69 -7.96
N ALA A 51 6.83 14.61 -8.09
CA ALA A 51 6.94 15.71 -9.07
C ALA A 51 8.07 16.67 -8.69
N ARG A 52 8.22 16.98 -7.40
CA ARG A 52 9.33 17.82 -6.90
C ARG A 52 10.68 17.13 -7.10
N GLU A 53 10.73 15.81 -6.81
CA GLU A 53 11.93 15.00 -7.05
C GLU A 53 12.38 15.06 -8.52
N LEU A 54 11.47 14.92 -9.47
CA LEU A 54 11.78 15.02 -10.90
C LEU A 54 12.25 16.43 -11.29
N GLN A 55 11.61 17.46 -10.75
CA GLN A 55 12.02 18.85 -10.98
C GLN A 55 13.45 19.10 -10.47
N ASP A 56 13.76 18.65 -9.25
CA ASP A 56 15.10 18.75 -8.67
C ASP A 56 16.16 17.93 -9.41
N MET A 57 15.73 16.89 -10.15
CA MET A 57 16.59 16.10 -11.04
C MET A 57 16.78 16.75 -12.41
N GLY A 58 16.13 17.90 -12.67
CA GLY A 58 16.21 18.64 -13.93
C GLY A 58 15.38 18.03 -15.07
N VAL A 59 14.31 17.28 -14.73
CA VAL A 59 13.40 16.70 -15.74
C VAL A 59 12.38 17.75 -16.16
N THR A 60 12.34 18.07 -17.46
CA THR A 60 11.50 19.12 -18.03
C THR A 60 10.75 18.71 -19.29
N HIS A 61 11.24 17.71 -20.02
CA HIS A 61 10.69 17.32 -21.32
C HIS A 61 9.40 16.48 -21.24
N PRO A 62 9.29 15.41 -20.39
CA PRO A 62 8.09 14.59 -20.38
C PRO A 62 6.88 15.35 -19.81
N LYS A 63 5.69 15.07 -20.35
CA LYS A 63 4.44 15.55 -19.73
C LYS A 63 4.23 14.84 -18.40
N ILE A 64 4.26 15.58 -17.30
CA ILE A 64 4.09 15.06 -15.95
C ILE A 64 2.65 15.35 -15.47
N THR A 65 1.95 14.31 -15.02
CA THR A 65 0.61 14.42 -14.41
C THR A 65 0.65 13.76 -13.03
N VAL A 66 0.24 14.47 -11.99
CA VAL A 66 0.07 13.89 -10.66
C VAL A 66 -1.32 13.28 -10.59
N THR A 67 -1.37 11.99 -10.36
CA THR A 67 -2.57 11.15 -10.30
C THR A 67 -2.67 10.47 -8.93
N ALA A 68 -3.10 9.23 -8.85
CA ALA A 68 -2.99 8.38 -7.66
C ALA A 68 -2.47 7.00 -8.06
N ASP A 69 -2.16 6.17 -7.06
CA ASP A 69 -1.65 4.83 -7.31
C ASP A 69 -2.72 3.99 -8.03
N PRO A 70 -2.43 3.42 -9.21
CA PRO A 70 -3.39 2.61 -9.97
C PRO A 70 -3.84 1.34 -9.22
N ALA A 71 -3.13 0.91 -8.20
CA ALA A 71 -3.54 -0.20 -7.34
C ALA A 71 -4.87 0.06 -6.60
N LEU A 72 -5.31 1.33 -6.47
CA LEU A 72 -6.65 1.69 -6.00
C LEU A 72 -7.79 1.17 -6.90
N LEU A 73 -7.49 0.84 -8.14
CA LEU A 73 -8.46 0.37 -9.13
C LEU A 73 -8.49 -1.16 -9.25
N LEU A 74 -7.65 -1.87 -8.51
CA LEU A 74 -7.63 -3.32 -8.57
C LEU A 74 -8.91 -3.89 -7.97
N ASP A 75 -9.70 -4.56 -8.80
CA ASP A 75 -10.94 -5.18 -8.37
C ASP A 75 -10.67 -6.45 -7.56
N PRO A 76 -11.52 -6.78 -6.58
CA PRO A 76 -11.44 -8.06 -5.86
C PRO A 76 -11.73 -9.24 -6.81
N ALA A 77 -11.17 -10.40 -6.50
CA ALA A 77 -11.57 -11.65 -7.14
C ALA A 77 -13.06 -11.94 -6.89
N PRO A 78 -13.72 -12.80 -7.71
CA PRO A 78 -15.08 -13.23 -7.46
C PRO A 78 -15.27 -13.75 -6.03
N ALA A 79 -16.43 -13.46 -5.43
CA ALA A 79 -16.70 -13.75 -4.02
C ALA A 79 -16.43 -15.24 -3.66
N GLU A 80 -16.84 -16.14 -4.53
CA GLU A 80 -16.64 -17.60 -4.37
C GLU A 80 -15.15 -17.97 -4.29
N ALA A 81 -14.30 -17.31 -5.12
CA ALA A 81 -12.86 -17.57 -5.10
C ALA A 81 -12.21 -17.02 -3.81
N VAL A 82 -12.67 -15.86 -3.34
CA VAL A 82 -12.22 -15.28 -2.06
C VAL A 82 -12.63 -16.18 -0.91
N GLU A 83 -13.87 -16.65 -0.86
CA GLU A 83 -14.38 -17.52 0.19
C GLU A 83 -13.65 -18.86 0.21
N ALA A 84 -13.41 -19.45 -0.96
CA ALA A 84 -12.62 -20.68 -1.08
C ALA A 84 -11.17 -20.48 -0.59
N PHE A 85 -10.56 -19.35 -0.91
CA PHE A 85 -9.22 -18.99 -0.43
C PHE A 85 -9.19 -18.84 1.09
N LEU A 86 -10.13 -18.09 1.67
CA LEU A 86 -10.21 -17.87 3.12
C LEU A 86 -10.44 -19.19 3.87
N ALA A 87 -11.35 -20.03 3.37
CA ALA A 87 -11.60 -21.37 3.94
C ALA A 87 -10.34 -22.25 3.89
N ALA A 88 -9.59 -22.23 2.79
CA ALA A 88 -8.33 -22.95 2.66
C ALA A 88 -7.24 -22.46 3.64
N GLN A 89 -7.32 -21.20 4.09
CA GLN A 89 -6.47 -20.61 5.13
C GLN A 89 -7.02 -20.86 6.55
N GLY A 90 -8.16 -21.56 6.69
CA GLY A 90 -8.79 -21.86 7.98
C GLY A 90 -9.56 -20.70 8.60
N LEU A 91 -9.83 -19.62 7.84
CA LEU A 91 -10.65 -18.52 8.34
C LEU A 91 -12.13 -18.91 8.31
N ASP A 92 -12.79 -18.72 9.44
CA ASP A 92 -14.22 -18.89 9.56
C ASP A 92 -14.94 -17.64 9.03
N PRO A 93 -15.76 -17.74 7.97
CA PRO A 93 -16.47 -16.58 7.41
C PRO A 93 -17.52 -15.97 8.35
N ALA A 94 -17.92 -16.69 9.40
CA ALA A 94 -18.83 -16.19 10.44
C ALA A 94 -18.11 -15.31 11.48
N ARG A 95 -16.79 -15.32 11.51
CA ARG A 95 -15.97 -14.52 12.42
C ARG A 95 -15.52 -13.23 11.77
N LYS A 96 -15.33 -12.22 12.59
CA LYS A 96 -14.76 -10.93 12.21
C LYS A 96 -13.24 -10.97 12.41
N HIS A 97 -12.50 -10.34 11.52
CA HIS A 97 -11.04 -10.42 11.50
C HIS A 97 -10.40 -9.04 11.50
N LEU A 98 -9.29 -8.90 12.25
CA LEU A 98 -8.41 -7.73 12.25
C LEU A 98 -7.09 -8.08 11.56
N LEU A 99 -6.74 -7.37 10.49
CA LEU A 99 -5.57 -7.67 9.68
C LEU A 99 -4.35 -6.86 10.12
N PHE A 100 -3.24 -7.55 10.36
CA PHE A 100 -1.92 -6.97 10.61
C PHE A 100 -1.00 -7.27 9.44
N VAL A 101 -0.49 -6.22 8.76
CA VAL A 101 0.44 -6.36 7.63
C VAL A 101 1.78 -5.73 8.03
N LEU A 102 2.58 -6.53 8.69
CA LEU A 102 3.85 -6.14 9.28
C LEU A 102 5.02 -6.48 8.34
N ARG A 103 6.15 -5.81 8.53
CA ARG A 103 7.36 -6.07 7.74
C ARG A 103 8.62 -5.94 8.58
N PRO A 104 9.73 -6.60 8.19
CA PRO A 104 10.99 -6.38 8.85
C PRO A 104 11.48 -4.94 8.65
N TRP A 105 11.89 -4.33 9.75
CA TRP A 105 12.47 -2.99 9.78
C TRP A 105 13.43 -2.89 10.98
N PRO A 106 14.53 -2.12 10.91
CA PRO A 106 15.39 -1.93 12.06
C PRO A 106 14.61 -1.49 13.31
N GLY A 107 14.79 -2.17 14.43
CA GLY A 107 14.07 -1.90 15.68
C GLY A 107 12.64 -2.44 15.76
N PHE A 108 12.10 -3.08 14.70
CA PHE A 108 10.74 -3.62 14.73
C PHE A 108 10.59 -4.79 15.72
N GLU A 109 11.63 -5.58 15.91
CA GLU A 109 11.61 -6.75 16.83
C GLU A 109 11.19 -6.34 18.26
N GLU A 110 11.65 -5.17 18.72
CA GLU A 110 11.30 -4.61 20.03
C GLU A 110 9.83 -4.18 20.11
N LYS A 111 9.18 -3.94 18.97
CA LYS A 111 7.78 -3.51 18.85
C LYS A 111 6.80 -4.67 18.64
N MET A 112 7.26 -5.86 18.28
CA MET A 112 6.39 -7.03 18.05
C MET A 112 5.43 -7.31 19.23
N PRO A 113 5.87 -7.26 20.52
CA PRO A 113 4.99 -7.49 21.65
C PRO A 113 3.82 -6.50 21.74
N LEU A 114 4.00 -5.27 21.25
CA LEU A 114 2.96 -4.26 21.24
C LEU A 114 1.84 -4.63 20.23
N PHE A 115 2.20 -5.09 19.03
CA PHE A 115 1.23 -5.54 18.03
C PHE A 115 0.54 -6.85 18.46
N ALA A 116 1.26 -7.74 19.13
CA ALA A 116 0.70 -8.97 19.69
C ALA A 116 -0.36 -8.66 20.78
N ARG A 117 -0.05 -7.76 21.71
CA ARG A 117 -1.01 -7.34 22.75
C ARG A 117 -2.24 -6.65 22.16
N ALA A 118 -2.07 -5.77 21.17
CA ALA A 118 -3.20 -5.18 20.48
C ALA A 118 -4.08 -6.26 19.81
N ALA A 119 -3.47 -7.27 19.20
CA ALA A 119 -4.19 -8.39 18.60
C ALA A 119 -5.03 -9.17 19.64
N GLU A 120 -4.46 -9.47 20.82
CA GLU A 120 -5.16 -10.12 21.93
C GLU A 120 -6.29 -9.25 22.50
N GLU A 121 -6.04 -7.97 22.72
CA GLU A 121 -7.03 -7.00 23.21
C GLU A 121 -8.28 -6.98 22.32
N TYR A 122 -8.11 -6.88 20.99
CA TYR A 122 -9.25 -6.83 20.06
C TYR A 122 -9.95 -8.18 19.91
N TYR A 123 -9.24 -9.30 20.12
CA TYR A 123 -9.87 -10.60 20.22
C TYR A 123 -10.75 -10.69 21.47
N GLU A 124 -10.24 -10.29 22.63
CA GLU A 124 -10.94 -10.38 23.92
C GLU A 124 -12.12 -9.42 24.03
N THR A 125 -11.93 -8.17 23.61
CA THR A 125 -12.92 -7.11 23.81
C THR A 125 -13.96 -7.02 22.70
N ARG A 126 -13.61 -7.41 21.46
CA ARG A 126 -14.49 -7.27 20.30
C ARG A 126 -14.69 -8.56 19.48
N GLY A 127 -14.04 -9.64 19.86
CA GLY A 127 -14.12 -10.92 19.15
C GLY A 127 -13.49 -10.92 17.76
N LEU A 128 -12.59 -9.95 17.48
CA LEU A 128 -11.89 -9.84 16.20
C LEU A 128 -10.73 -10.84 16.19
N VAL A 129 -10.79 -11.84 15.31
CA VAL A 129 -9.70 -12.81 15.17
C VAL A 129 -8.52 -12.18 14.45
N PRO A 130 -7.30 -12.15 15.04
CA PRO A 130 -6.14 -11.58 14.40
C PRO A 130 -5.68 -12.38 13.18
N VAL A 131 -5.35 -11.70 12.11
CA VAL A 131 -4.73 -12.26 10.92
C VAL A 131 -3.42 -11.53 10.65
N PHE A 132 -2.30 -12.21 10.73
CA PHE A 132 -0.98 -11.70 10.39
C PHE A 132 -0.68 -12.05 8.93
N PHE A 133 -0.67 -11.03 8.06
CA PHE A 133 -0.57 -11.23 6.63
C PHE A 133 0.78 -10.81 6.07
N ALA A 134 1.49 -11.77 5.48
CA ALA A 134 2.76 -11.55 4.80
C ALA A 134 2.51 -11.13 3.34
N LEU A 135 2.43 -9.82 3.06
CA LEU A 135 2.16 -9.29 1.72
C LEU A 135 3.29 -9.60 0.74
N GLU A 136 4.55 -9.57 1.20
CA GLU A 136 5.74 -10.02 0.49
C GLU A 136 6.31 -11.26 1.21
N PRO A 137 5.81 -12.48 0.90
CA PRO A 137 6.05 -13.67 1.74
C PRO A 137 7.52 -13.90 2.08
N LYS A 138 8.42 -13.75 1.13
CA LYS A 138 9.87 -13.96 1.36
C LYS A 138 10.47 -13.05 2.45
N ARG A 139 9.87 -11.90 2.68
CA ARG A 139 10.36 -10.90 3.65
C ARG A 139 9.49 -10.84 4.89
N ASP A 140 8.16 -10.85 4.71
CA ASP A 140 7.22 -10.54 5.77
C ASP A 140 6.84 -11.75 6.62
N LEU A 141 6.88 -12.97 6.03
CA LEU A 141 6.44 -14.17 6.73
C LEU A 141 7.18 -14.41 8.06
N PRO A 142 8.52 -14.29 8.13
CA PRO A 142 9.23 -14.46 9.40
C PRO A 142 8.77 -13.48 10.50
N VAL A 143 8.45 -12.24 10.12
CA VAL A 143 7.95 -11.22 11.06
C VAL A 143 6.51 -11.50 11.47
N ALA A 144 5.67 -11.91 10.53
CA ALA A 144 4.28 -12.30 10.80
C ALA A 144 4.24 -13.50 11.78
N GLU A 145 5.02 -14.54 11.52
CA GLU A 145 5.13 -15.74 12.38
C GLU A 145 5.71 -15.39 13.76
N ALA A 146 6.77 -14.58 13.82
CA ALA A 146 7.38 -14.20 15.08
C ALA A 146 6.44 -13.34 15.95
N THR A 147 5.67 -12.43 15.34
CA THR A 147 4.67 -11.64 16.08
C THR A 147 3.51 -12.52 16.51
N ALA A 148 3.01 -13.39 15.65
CA ALA A 148 1.93 -14.32 15.96
C ALA A 148 2.29 -15.31 17.08
N ALA A 149 3.55 -15.73 17.16
CA ALA A 149 4.04 -16.60 18.24
C ALA A 149 3.96 -15.96 19.65
N LEU A 150 3.79 -14.66 19.74
CA LEU A 150 3.58 -13.92 21.00
C LEU A 150 2.09 -13.84 21.38
N VAL A 151 1.18 -14.27 20.50
CA VAL A 151 -0.27 -14.16 20.68
C VAL A 151 -0.83 -15.48 21.25
N SER A 152 -1.55 -15.39 22.36
CA SER A 152 -2.14 -16.57 23.05
C SER A 152 -3.55 -16.90 22.54
N CYS A 153 -4.29 -15.94 21.97
CA CYS A 153 -5.63 -16.17 21.43
C CYS A 153 -5.58 -16.85 20.03
N PRO A 154 -6.69 -17.45 19.57
CA PRO A 154 -6.81 -17.95 18.21
C PRO A 154 -6.46 -16.86 17.16
N HIS A 155 -5.59 -17.18 16.25
CA HIS A 155 -5.12 -16.29 15.21
C HIS A 155 -4.73 -17.04 13.93
N HIS A 156 -4.48 -16.33 12.84
CA HIS A 156 -4.02 -16.89 11.57
C HIS A 156 -2.77 -16.19 11.08
N VAL A 157 -1.89 -16.93 10.42
CA VAL A 157 -0.76 -16.39 9.66
C VAL A 157 -0.94 -16.79 8.20
N ILE A 158 -1.00 -15.81 7.30
CA ILE A 158 -1.29 -16.04 5.88
C ILE A 158 -0.18 -15.43 5.03
N ALA A 159 0.38 -16.22 4.12
CA ALA A 159 1.24 -15.74 3.05
C ALA A 159 0.38 -15.29 1.86
N ALA A 160 0.71 -14.13 1.28
CA ALA A 160 0.00 -13.61 0.13
C ALA A 160 0.03 -14.60 -1.05
N PRO A 161 -1.12 -14.86 -1.70
CA PRO A 161 -1.15 -15.59 -2.96
C PRO A 161 -0.49 -14.75 -4.07
N HIS A 162 -0.17 -15.36 -5.19
CA HIS A 162 0.36 -14.64 -6.37
C HIS A 162 -0.69 -13.80 -7.10
N ASP A 163 -1.97 -14.02 -6.82
CA ASP A 163 -3.09 -13.30 -7.42
C ASP A 163 -3.46 -12.06 -6.59
N GLY A 164 -3.20 -10.88 -7.14
CA GLY A 164 -3.53 -9.61 -6.51
C GLY A 164 -5.03 -9.41 -6.28
N HIS A 165 -5.91 -9.94 -7.13
CA HIS A 165 -7.36 -9.86 -6.97
C HIS A 165 -7.84 -10.64 -5.74
N LEU A 166 -7.21 -11.80 -5.44
CA LEU A 166 -7.47 -12.55 -4.21
C LEU A 166 -7.02 -11.78 -2.97
N ILE A 167 -5.86 -11.10 -3.04
CA ILE A 167 -5.37 -10.26 -1.93
C ILE A 167 -6.38 -9.14 -1.62
N VAL A 168 -6.82 -8.43 -2.67
CA VAL A 168 -7.81 -7.36 -2.54
C VAL A 168 -9.13 -7.91 -1.99
N GLY A 169 -9.61 -9.04 -2.53
CA GLY A 169 -10.83 -9.68 -2.07
C GLY A 169 -10.79 -10.11 -0.61
N MET A 170 -9.66 -10.69 -0.18
CA MET A 170 -9.42 -11.06 1.23
C MET A 170 -9.44 -9.81 2.14
N MET A 171 -8.74 -8.74 1.75
CA MET A 171 -8.74 -7.50 2.53
C MET A 171 -10.12 -6.89 2.67
N GLY A 172 -10.97 -7.00 1.66
CA GLY A 172 -12.37 -6.55 1.70
C GLY A 172 -13.26 -7.31 2.70
N LYS A 173 -12.78 -8.41 3.26
CA LYS A 173 -13.48 -9.18 4.31
C LYS A 173 -12.98 -8.88 5.72
N MET A 174 -12.05 -7.95 5.87
CA MET A 174 -11.49 -7.56 7.17
C MET A 174 -12.27 -6.39 7.77
N GLU A 175 -12.40 -6.36 9.10
CA GLU A 175 -13.05 -5.24 9.81
C GLU A 175 -12.16 -4.00 9.82
N ALA A 176 -10.84 -4.20 9.93
CA ALA A 176 -9.84 -3.14 9.80
C ALA A 176 -8.47 -3.71 9.39
N VAL A 177 -7.60 -2.84 8.90
CA VAL A 177 -6.23 -3.14 8.47
C VAL A 177 -5.24 -2.26 9.21
N VAL A 178 -4.32 -2.86 9.97
CA VAL A 178 -3.17 -2.20 10.59
C VAL A 178 -1.94 -2.53 9.75
N SER A 179 -1.30 -1.53 9.14
CA SER A 179 -0.27 -1.87 8.17
C SER A 179 0.95 -0.95 8.16
N MET A 180 2.12 -1.58 8.04
CA MET A 180 3.37 -0.97 7.62
C MET A 180 3.51 -0.94 6.09
N ARG A 181 2.82 -1.82 5.36
CA ARG A 181 2.92 -1.96 3.90
C ARG A 181 2.00 -1.00 3.18
N LEU A 182 2.59 -0.11 2.37
CA LEU A 182 1.87 0.90 1.60
C LEU A 182 0.73 0.30 0.76
N HIS A 183 0.98 -0.78 0.01
CA HIS A 183 -0.06 -1.35 -0.85
C HIS A 183 -1.23 -1.96 -0.06
N ALA A 184 -1.01 -2.47 1.17
CA ALA A 184 -2.12 -2.91 2.01
C ALA A 184 -3.03 -1.74 2.41
N LEU A 185 -2.46 -0.57 2.71
CA LEU A 185 -3.22 0.65 2.99
C LEU A 185 -3.95 1.16 1.74
N ILE A 186 -3.31 1.08 0.57
CA ILE A 186 -3.92 1.44 -0.72
C ILE A 186 -5.13 0.55 -1.02
N PHE A 187 -4.98 -0.76 -0.87
CA PHE A 187 -6.08 -1.72 -1.08
C PHE A 187 -7.22 -1.49 -0.09
N ALA A 188 -6.92 -1.34 1.21
CA ALA A 188 -7.92 -1.03 2.22
C ALA A 188 -8.68 0.26 1.90
N ALA A 189 -7.98 1.33 1.54
CA ALA A 189 -8.59 2.61 1.15
C ALA A 189 -9.48 2.47 -0.09
N GLY A 190 -9.02 1.75 -1.11
CA GLY A 190 -9.78 1.50 -2.35
C GLY A 190 -11.08 0.74 -2.12
N LEU A 191 -11.11 -0.14 -1.11
CA LEU A 191 -12.27 -0.95 -0.71
C LEU A 191 -13.17 -0.27 0.33
N GLY A 192 -12.71 0.82 0.95
CA GLY A 192 -13.42 1.45 2.07
C GLY A 192 -13.28 0.68 3.39
N VAL A 193 -12.27 -0.18 3.51
CA VAL A 193 -11.96 -0.91 4.76
C VAL A 193 -11.23 0.04 5.71
N PRO A 194 -11.64 0.14 6.98
CA PRO A 194 -10.97 0.94 8.00
C PRO A 194 -9.47 0.62 8.08
N LEU A 195 -8.64 1.64 8.23
CA LEU A 195 -7.18 1.43 8.21
C LEU A 195 -6.44 2.26 9.26
N VAL A 196 -5.33 1.72 9.72
CA VAL A 196 -4.35 2.38 10.59
C VAL A 196 -2.96 2.20 9.96
N GLY A 197 -2.29 3.32 9.69
CA GLY A 197 -0.94 3.30 9.13
C GLY A 197 0.14 3.22 10.21
N VAL A 198 1.15 2.37 10.01
CA VAL A 198 2.37 2.36 10.81
C VAL A 198 3.51 2.87 9.95
N VAL A 199 3.90 4.11 10.19
CA VAL A 199 4.86 4.84 9.37
C VAL A 199 6.29 4.48 9.77
N TYR A 200 7.08 4.06 8.81
CA TYR A 200 8.50 3.78 8.92
C TYR A 200 9.29 4.45 7.78
N ASP A 201 8.58 4.97 6.79
CA ASP A 201 9.14 5.52 5.54
C ASP A 201 8.18 6.62 5.03
N PRO A 202 8.69 7.76 4.53
CA PRO A 202 7.88 8.88 4.06
C PRO A 202 6.84 8.54 2.97
N LYS A 203 7.02 7.44 2.23
CA LYS A 203 6.01 7.00 1.25
C LYS A 203 4.70 6.55 1.89
N VAL A 204 4.75 6.07 3.15
CA VAL A 204 3.55 5.63 3.88
C VAL A 204 2.78 6.84 4.38
N SER A 205 3.44 7.77 5.08
CA SER A 205 2.81 9.02 5.52
C SER A 205 2.32 9.86 4.34
N GLY A 206 3.11 9.97 3.27
CA GLY A 206 2.72 10.71 2.07
C GLY A 206 1.43 10.19 1.41
N PHE A 207 1.20 8.87 1.41
CA PHE A 207 -0.07 8.30 0.94
C PHE A 207 -1.23 8.63 1.90
N LEU A 208 -1.02 8.50 3.22
CA LEU A 208 -2.04 8.77 4.23
C LEU A 208 -2.44 10.25 4.22
N ASP A 209 -1.48 11.16 4.11
CA ASP A 209 -1.73 12.60 3.95
C ASP A 209 -2.51 12.87 2.65
N TYR A 210 -2.16 12.19 1.56
CA TYR A 210 -2.87 12.33 0.28
C TYR A 210 -4.30 11.78 0.34
N LEU A 211 -4.53 10.72 1.13
CA LEU A 211 -5.85 10.19 1.48
C LEU A 211 -6.60 11.10 2.48
N GLN A 212 -5.94 12.08 3.10
CA GLN A 212 -6.44 12.86 4.23
C GLN A 212 -6.80 11.96 5.44
N GLU A 213 -5.99 10.93 5.65
CA GLU A 213 -6.12 10.01 6.77
C GLU A 213 -5.18 10.41 7.90
N THR A 214 -5.72 10.56 9.08
CA THR A 214 -4.97 10.97 10.27
C THR A 214 -4.64 9.82 11.22
N ARG A 215 -5.20 8.63 10.97
CA ARG A 215 -4.98 7.44 11.78
C ARG A 215 -3.70 6.73 11.38
N TYR A 216 -2.61 7.34 11.77
CA TYR A 216 -1.29 6.72 11.65
C TYR A 216 -0.37 7.15 12.79
N LEU A 217 0.62 6.36 13.02
CA LEU A 217 1.65 6.57 14.02
C LEU A 217 3.02 6.22 13.46
N ASP A 218 4.04 6.83 14.03
CA ASP A 218 5.42 6.52 13.69
C ASP A 218 5.88 5.26 14.43
N LEU A 219 6.54 4.35 13.70
CA LEU A 219 7.05 3.10 14.26
C LEU A 219 8.03 3.32 15.41
N GLU A 220 8.84 4.39 15.39
CA GLU A 220 9.82 4.67 16.42
C GLU A 220 9.14 5.05 17.74
N THR A 221 8.02 5.79 17.66
CA THR A 221 7.31 6.34 18.82
C THR A 221 6.03 5.59 19.19
N VAL A 222 5.70 4.51 18.48
CA VAL A 222 4.48 3.74 18.73
C VAL A 222 4.40 3.24 20.17
N ALA A 223 3.24 3.49 20.81
CA ALA A 223 2.88 2.99 22.12
C ALA A 223 1.54 2.25 22.04
N GLU A 224 1.29 1.34 22.99
CA GLU A 224 0.10 0.47 23.01
C GLU A 224 -1.19 1.28 23.03
N ASP A 225 -1.34 2.19 23.98
CA ASP A 225 -2.54 3.03 24.12
C ASP A 225 -2.82 3.84 22.86
N THR A 226 -1.76 4.30 22.15
CA THR A 226 -1.92 5.07 20.92
C THR A 226 -2.39 4.17 19.77
N LEU A 227 -1.85 2.96 19.66
CA LEU A 227 -2.26 2.01 18.61
C LEU A 227 -3.72 1.60 18.79
N SER A 228 -4.11 1.21 20.02
CA SER A 228 -5.49 0.84 20.34
C SER A 228 -6.46 1.99 20.08
N ALA A 229 -6.15 3.22 20.50
CA ALA A 229 -6.99 4.38 20.23
C ALA A 229 -7.23 4.61 18.72
N LEU A 230 -6.19 4.42 17.88
CA LEU A 230 -6.32 4.58 16.43
C LEU A 230 -7.14 3.45 15.79
N ILE A 231 -7.00 2.21 16.28
CA ILE A 231 -7.82 1.08 15.81
C ILE A 231 -9.29 1.30 16.19
N ASP A 232 -9.58 1.75 17.42
CA ASP A 232 -10.93 2.07 17.87
C ASP A 232 -11.57 3.16 17.01
N ASP A 233 -10.82 4.24 16.74
CA ASP A 233 -11.29 5.32 15.87
C ASP A 233 -11.54 4.82 14.44
N ALA A 234 -10.65 3.97 13.90
CA ALA A 234 -10.82 3.38 12.58
C ALA A 234 -12.09 2.52 12.49
N LEU A 235 -12.32 1.66 13.48
CA LEU A 235 -13.52 0.82 13.56
C LEU A 235 -14.81 1.63 13.73
N ALA A 236 -14.75 2.77 14.43
CA ALA A 236 -15.91 3.63 14.68
C ALA A 236 -16.27 4.49 13.47
N GLN A 237 -15.29 5.06 12.78
CA GLN A 237 -15.52 6.08 11.75
C GLN A 237 -15.41 5.55 10.31
N GLY A 238 -14.74 4.41 10.10
CA GLY A 238 -14.45 3.90 8.75
C GLY A 238 -13.43 4.76 8.00
N VAL A 239 -13.31 4.57 6.70
CA VAL A 239 -12.43 5.36 5.82
C VAL A 239 -13.13 6.65 5.38
N ASN A 240 -12.37 7.73 5.20
CA ASN A 240 -12.88 8.95 4.57
C ASN A 240 -13.32 8.67 3.11
N GLY A 241 -14.60 8.33 2.95
CA GLY A 241 -15.14 7.91 1.66
C GLY A 241 -15.08 8.99 0.57
N TYR A 242 -15.04 10.27 0.92
CA TYR A 242 -14.83 11.34 -0.06
C TYR A 242 -13.41 11.30 -0.62
N SER A 243 -12.41 11.22 0.25
CA SER A 243 -11.01 11.17 -0.16
C SER A 243 -10.68 9.88 -0.92
N ALA A 244 -11.22 8.75 -0.51
CA ALA A 244 -11.05 7.47 -1.22
C ALA A 244 -11.62 7.55 -2.67
N ARG A 245 -12.84 8.08 -2.85
CA ARG A 245 -13.43 8.28 -4.19
C ARG A 245 -12.62 9.26 -5.03
N ARG A 246 -12.13 10.35 -4.46
CA ARG A 246 -11.25 11.31 -5.13
C ARG A 246 -9.98 10.65 -5.64
N LEU A 247 -9.33 9.83 -4.80
CA LEU A 247 -8.10 9.12 -5.20
C LEU A 247 -8.37 8.05 -6.27
N ARG A 248 -9.51 7.34 -6.22
CA ARG A 248 -9.89 6.42 -7.31
C ARG A 248 -10.07 7.17 -8.62
N ALA A 249 -10.76 8.30 -8.65
CA ALA A 249 -10.93 9.11 -9.87
C ALA A 249 -9.56 9.60 -10.41
N LEU A 250 -8.64 10.01 -9.52
CA LEU A 250 -7.27 10.37 -9.92
C LEU A 250 -6.47 9.16 -10.44
N ALA A 251 -6.70 7.97 -9.89
CA ALA A 251 -6.05 6.75 -10.38
C ALA A 251 -6.49 6.39 -11.81
N GLU A 252 -7.76 6.64 -12.18
CA GLU A 252 -8.28 6.46 -13.55
C GLU A 252 -7.58 7.37 -14.57
N GLU A 253 -7.07 8.51 -14.16
CA GLU A 253 -6.31 9.43 -15.04
C GLU A 253 -5.01 8.81 -15.57
N ASN A 254 -4.45 7.79 -14.91
CA ASN A 254 -3.29 7.05 -15.44
C ASN A 254 -3.63 6.39 -16.77
N GLU A 255 -4.79 5.75 -16.89
CA GLU A 255 -5.23 5.12 -18.14
C GLU A 255 -5.49 6.16 -19.21
N GLN A 256 -6.12 7.28 -18.87
CA GLN A 256 -6.35 8.38 -19.80
C GLN A 256 -5.04 8.95 -20.35
N ALA A 257 -3.99 9.07 -19.51
CA ALA A 257 -2.67 9.50 -19.95
C ALA A 257 -2.03 8.50 -20.93
N ALA A 258 -2.19 7.20 -20.67
CA ALA A 258 -1.73 6.14 -21.58
C ALA A 258 -2.46 6.17 -22.92
N ARG A 259 -3.80 6.33 -22.92
CA ARG A 259 -4.61 6.45 -24.13
C ARG A 259 -4.20 7.66 -24.99
N ARG A 260 -4.09 8.85 -24.37
CA ARG A 260 -3.60 10.06 -25.06
C ARG A 260 -2.25 9.84 -25.72
N LEU A 261 -1.31 9.19 -25.00
CA LEU A 261 0.01 8.93 -25.56
C LEU A 261 -0.03 8.00 -26.79
N LEU A 262 -0.99 7.06 -26.86
CA LEU A 262 -1.19 6.19 -28.02
C LEU A 262 -1.85 6.93 -29.19
N GLU A 263 -2.81 7.82 -28.91
CA GLU A 263 -3.50 8.61 -29.93
C GLU A 263 -2.64 9.68 -30.58
N GLU A 264 -1.67 10.26 -29.83
CA GLU A 264 -0.69 11.22 -30.33
C GLU A 264 0.44 10.57 -31.15
N ALA A 265 0.39 9.25 -31.37
CA ALA A 265 1.37 8.58 -32.21
C ALA A 265 1.16 8.94 -33.67
N PRO A 266 2.24 9.25 -34.46
CA PRO A 266 2.16 9.63 -35.84
C PRO A 266 1.71 8.47 -36.74
#